data_1f5c7d2d4bbc7bc1b9ba9f53d5ae5447
#
_entry.id   1f5c7d2d4bbc7bc1b9ba9f53d5ae5447
#
_cell.length_a   1.000
_cell.length_b   1.000
_cell.length_c   1.000
_cell.angle_alpha   90.00
_cell.angle_beta   90.00
_cell.angle_gamma   90.00
#
_symmetry.space_group_name_H-M   'P 1'
#
loop_
_entity.id
_entity.type
_entity.pdbx_description
1 polymer ?
#
loop_
_entity_poly.entity_id
_entity_poly.type
_entity_poly.pdbx_seq_one_letter_code
_entity_poly.pdbx_strand_id
1 'polypeptide(L)'
;MPVQHGKTYLLRIINAALNEELFFKVAGHKLTVVEVDAVYTKPFNTDTIVIAPGQTTNALLTADHGSGKYAISASTFMDTPIVAIDNVTAIATLHYTGTPSTTPTSFTGLPPQNATPVATKFTNSLRSLNSKQYPAKVPLEVDHSLLFTIGLGINPCKTCSSGNQVVADINNVTFVMPTISLLQAHYFNINGVFTDDFPANPPIRYNYTGNQPSNLQTMSGTRLYRLAYNSTVQLVLQDTAMIAPENHPIHLHGFNFFVVGSGLGNFNHKKDPKKFNLVDPVERNTIAVPSGGWVALRFRADNPGNNLYNLVSNIKFYF
;
A
#
# COMPACT_ATOMS: atom_id res chain seq x y z
N MET A 1 17.22 21.51 7.55
CA MET A 1 18.26 20.53 7.13
C MET A 1 19.38 21.28 6.42
N PRO A 2 20.59 21.38 6.99
CA PRO A 2 21.73 21.99 6.32
C PRO A 2 22.32 21.06 5.27
N VAL A 3 22.72 21.61 4.13
CA VAL A 3 23.42 20.90 3.05
C VAL A 3 24.61 21.70 2.53
N GLN A 4 25.60 21.00 1.99
CA GLN A 4 26.77 21.59 1.34
C GLN A 4 26.65 21.40 -0.17
N HIS A 5 26.95 22.45 -0.93
CA HIS A 5 26.98 22.40 -2.39
C HIS A 5 27.88 21.26 -2.89
N GLY A 6 27.43 20.54 -3.91
CA GLY A 6 28.13 19.43 -4.53
C GLY A 6 28.07 18.10 -3.74
N LYS A 7 27.40 18.06 -2.58
CA LYS A 7 27.25 16.82 -1.80
C LYS A 7 25.94 16.13 -2.12
N THR A 8 25.94 14.80 -2.02
CA THR A 8 24.74 13.96 -2.14
C THR A 8 24.33 13.44 -0.76
N TYR A 9 23.05 13.52 -0.46
CA TYR A 9 22.44 13.12 0.81
C TYR A 9 21.46 12.00 0.58
N LEU A 10 21.47 10.99 1.46
CA LEU A 10 20.45 9.98 1.49
C LEU A 10 19.31 10.44 2.39
N LEU A 11 18.15 10.68 1.78
CA LEU A 11 16.92 10.95 2.50
C LEU A 11 16.22 9.61 2.79
N ARG A 12 15.91 9.36 4.06
CA ARG A 12 15.10 8.23 4.49
C ARG A 12 13.71 8.73 4.83
N ILE A 13 12.76 8.46 3.98
CA ILE A 13 11.41 8.98 4.04
C ILE A 13 10.50 7.86 4.53
N ILE A 14 9.76 8.12 5.61
CA ILE A 14 8.86 7.15 6.26
C ILE A 14 7.51 7.82 6.39
N ASN A 15 6.45 7.19 5.90
CA ASN A 15 5.09 7.61 6.18
C ASN A 15 4.55 6.85 7.39
N ALA A 16 4.47 7.54 8.53
CA ALA A 16 3.92 7.02 9.78
C ALA A 16 2.49 7.51 10.05
N ALA A 17 1.79 8.07 9.06
CA ALA A 17 0.37 8.40 9.17
C ALA A 17 -0.46 7.13 9.30
N LEU A 18 -1.67 7.26 9.87
CA LEU A 18 -2.61 6.14 9.98
C LEU A 18 -3.33 5.88 8.64
N ASN A 19 -3.78 6.94 7.97
CA ASN A 19 -4.65 6.82 6.79
C ASN A 19 -4.13 7.59 5.58
N GLU A 20 -3.23 8.58 5.78
CA GLU A 20 -2.92 9.55 4.74
C GLU A 20 -1.78 9.09 3.83
N GLU A 21 -2.05 8.86 2.57
CA GLU A 21 -1.03 8.84 1.53
C GLU A 21 -0.47 10.25 1.31
N LEU A 22 0.83 10.37 1.09
CA LEU A 22 1.49 11.66 1.02
C LEU A 22 2.24 11.87 -0.29
N PHE A 23 2.13 13.06 -0.84
CA PHE A 23 3.12 13.62 -1.75
C PHE A 23 4.26 14.23 -0.95
N PHE A 24 5.49 13.92 -1.31
CA PHE A 24 6.70 14.50 -0.74
C PHE A 24 7.55 15.14 -1.84
N LYS A 25 8.06 16.36 -1.61
CA LYS A 25 8.85 17.11 -2.59
C LYS A 25 9.87 18.01 -1.91
N VAL A 26 11.01 18.22 -2.58
CA VAL A 26 11.99 19.24 -2.22
C VAL A 26 12.02 20.29 -3.35
N ALA A 27 11.71 21.54 -3.02
CA ALA A 27 11.63 22.60 -4.02
C ALA A 27 12.95 22.74 -4.80
N GLY A 28 12.85 22.83 -6.13
CA GLY A 28 13.98 22.99 -7.02
C GLY A 28 14.85 21.73 -7.22
N HIS A 29 14.70 20.68 -6.43
CA HIS A 29 15.56 19.50 -6.50
C HIS A 29 14.83 18.29 -7.07
N LYS A 30 15.57 17.46 -7.82
CA LYS A 30 15.13 16.11 -8.18
C LYS A 30 15.64 15.11 -7.15
N LEU A 31 14.83 14.09 -6.90
CA LEU A 31 15.14 12.99 -6.01
C LEU A 31 15.41 11.74 -6.84
N THR A 32 16.51 11.05 -6.57
CA THR A 32 16.79 9.75 -7.18
C THR A 32 16.38 8.66 -6.22
N VAL A 33 15.25 7.99 -6.50
CA VAL A 33 14.79 6.85 -5.70
C VAL A 33 15.73 5.68 -5.91
N VAL A 34 16.18 5.04 -4.81
CA VAL A 34 17.15 3.93 -4.84
C VAL A 34 16.69 2.72 -4.04
N GLU A 35 15.67 2.89 -3.18
CA GLU A 35 15.17 1.83 -2.29
C GLU A 35 13.73 2.12 -1.87
N VAL A 36 12.91 1.09 -1.77
CA VAL A 36 11.57 1.13 -1.17
C VAL A 36 11.40 -0.08 -0.27
N ASP A 37 10.81 0.12 0.92
CA ASP A 37 10.51 -0.93 1.90
C ASP A 37 11.73 -1.87 2.16
N ALA A 38 12.93 -1.26 2.31
CA ALA A 38 14.22 -1.93 2.51
C ALA A 38 14.69 -2.81 1.33
N VAL A 39 14.14 -2.62 0.12
CA VAL A 39 14.55 -3.34 -1.09
C VAL A 39 15.09 -2.37 -2.13
N TYR A 40 16.28 -2.66 -2.69
CA TYR A 40 16.90 -1.82 -3.72
C TYR A 40 16.11 -1.81 -5.02
N THR A 41 15.95 -0.61 -5.57
CA THR A 41 15.30 -0.38 -6.86
C THR A 41 16.30 0.01 -7.92
N LYS A 42 15.94 -0.15 -9.20
CA LYS A 42 16.63 0.58 -10.27
C LYS A 42 16.49 2.06 -10.01
N PRO A 43 17.60 2.82 -9.95
CA PRO A 43 17.54 4.25 -9.69
C PRO A 43 16.72 4.98 -10.75
N PHE A 44 15.81 5.85 -10.33
CA PHE A 44 15.10 6.76 -11.23
C PHE A 44 14.88 8.13 -10.59
N ASN A 45 14.85 9.16 -11.42
CA ASN A 45 14.64 10.53 -10.97
C ASN A 45 13.16 10.90 -10.94
N THR A 46 12.75 11.58 -9.88
CA THR A 46 11.41 12.11 -9.71
C THR A 46 11.44 13.50 -9.07
N ASP A 47 10.43 14.30 -9.36
CA ASP A 47 10.21 15.59 -8.68
C ASP A 47 9.32 15.41 -7.43
N THR A 48 8.57 14.31 -7.36
CA THR A 48 7.61 14.06 -6.29
C THR A 48 7.62 12.57 -5.96
N ILE A 49 7.73 12.24 -4.68
CA ILE A 49 7.57 10.89 -4.15
C ILE A 49 6.12 10.74 -3.66
N VAL A 50 5.53 9.59 -3.91
CA VAL A 50 4.26 9.17 -3.34
C VAL A 50 4.53 8.06 -2.34
N ILE A 51 4.01 8.19 -1.14
CA ILE A 51 4.29 7.25 -0.06
C ILE A 51 3.03 6.99 0.77
N ALA A 52 2.55 5.74 0.76
CA ALA A 52 1.40 5.32 1.54
C ALA A 52 1.77 5.04 3.01
N PRO A 53 0.81 5.02 3.94
CA PRO A 53 1.03 4.64 5.32
C PRO A 53 1.78 3.30 5.43
N GLY A 54 2.76 3.23 6.32
CA GLY A 54 3.61 2.05 6.52
C GLY A 54 4.72 1.85 5.49
N GLN A 55 4.76 2.62 4.40
CA GLN A 55 5.83 2.54 3.40
C GLN A 55 7.07 3.33 3.82
N THR A 56 8.21 2.88 3.29
CA THR A 56 9.49 3.61 3.37
C THR A 56 10.08 3.81 1.98
N THR A 57 10.78 4.92 1.77
CA THR A 57 11.47 5.23 0.51
C THR A 57 12.79 5.92 0.82
N ASN A 58 13.88 5.39 0.29
CA ASN A 58 15.18 6.02 0.33
C ASN A 58 15.47 6.70 -1.01
N ALA A 59 15.82 7.98 -0.97
CA ALA A 59 16.13 8.77 -2.16
C ALA A 59 17.40 9.58 -1.98
N LEU A 60 18.20 9.67 -3.03
CA LEU A 60 19.36 10.55 -3.08
C LEU A 60 18.92 11.95 -3.49
N LEU A 61 19.40 12.93 -2.73
CA LEU A 61 19.30 14.35 -3.04
C LEU A 61 20.70 14.90 -3.28
N THR A 62 20.98 15.33 -4.51
CA THR A 62 22.23 16.02 -4.81
C THR A 62 22.03 17.52 -4.61
N ALA A 63 22.87 18.14 -3.78
CA ALA A 63 22.84 19.55 -3.51
C ALA A 63 23.62 20.30 -4.61
N ASP A 64 23.02 20.44 -5.79
CA ASP A 64 23.61 21.01 -7.01
C ASP A 64 23.19 22.46 -7.29
N HIS A 65 22.40 23.07 -6.42
CA HIS A 65 22.01 24.47 -6.50
C HIS A 65 23.03 25.38 -5.81
N GLY A 66 22.97 26.69 -6.13
CA GLY A 66 23.75 27.69 -5.43
C GLY A 66 23.26 27.90 -3.99
N SER A 67 23.78 28.94 -3.32
CA SER A 67 23.30 29.33 -1.99
C SER A 67 21.79 29.59 -2.03
N GLY A 68 21.05 29.12 -1.02
CA GLY A 68 19.61 29.29 -0.98
C GLY A 68 18.95 28.47 0.11
N LYS A 69 17.65 28.74 0.29
CA LYS A 69 16.74 27.95 1.13
C LYS A 69 15.63 27.39 0.27
N TYR A 70 15.30 26.14 0.46
CA TYR A 70 14.31 25.41 -0.33
C TYR A 70 13.34 24.71 0.59
N ALA A 71 12.05 24.77 0.27
CA ALA A 71 11.04 24.07 1.05
C ALA A 71 11.12 22.56 0.82
N ILE A 72 11.10 21.79 1.91
CA ILE A 72 10.78 20.38 1.93
C ILE A 72 9.31 20.32 2.30
N SER A 73 8.46 19.79 1.43
CA SER A 73 7.01 19.83 1.61
C SER A 73 6.40 18.45 1.57
N ALA A 74 5.41 18.22 2.42
CA ALA A 74 4.55 17.04 2.40
C ALA A 74 3.08 17.47 2.48
N SER A 75 2.22 16.90 1.63
CA SER A 75 0.77 17.10 1.65
C SER A 75 0.05 15.80 1.32
N THR A 76 -1.20 15.72 1.69
CA THR A 76 -2.05 14.57 1.46
C THR A 76 -2.26 14.32 -0.04
N PHE A 77 -2.21 13.06 -0.45
CA PHE A 77 -2.75 12.56 -1.70
C PHE A 77 -4.02 11.77 -1.40
N MET A 78 -5.13 12.13 -2.03
CA MET A 78 -6.37 11.40 -1.96
C MET A 78 -7.20 11.71 -3.21
N ASP A 79 -7.66 10.69 -3.89
CA ASP A 79 -8.46 10.82 -5.11
C ASP A 79 -9.96 10.61 -4.90
N THR A 80 -10.42 10.51 -3.64
CA THR A 80 -11.84 10.42 -3.29
C THR A 80 -12.38 11.73 -2.74
N PRO A 81 -13.57 12.18 -3.19
CA PRO A 81 -14.19 13.40 -2.67
C PRO A 81 -15.05 13.19 -1.42
N ILE A 82 -15.19 11.96 -0.91
CA ILE A 82 -16.25 11.62 0.08
C ILE A 82 -15.77 11.84 1.52
N VAL A 83 -14.47 11.68 1.78
CA VAL A 83 -13.89 11.81 3.12
C VAL A 83 -13.21 13.17 3.24
N ALA A 84 -13.55 13.94 4.29
CA ALA A 84 -12.82 15.16 4.61
C ALA A 84 -11.42 14.78 5.08
N ILE A 85 -10.42 15.29 4.37
CA ILE A 85 -9.00 15.09 4.66
C ILE A 85 -8.36 16.36 5.19
N ASP A 86 -7.25 16.21 5.90
CA ASP A 86 -6.45 17.34 6.32
C ASP A 86 -5.78 18.00 5.11
N ASN A 87 -6.11 19.27 4.89
CA ASN A 87 -5.56 20.10 3.81
C ASN A 87 -4.23 20.76 4.16
N VAL A 88 -3.63 20.39 5.30
CA VAL A 88 -2.39 21.01 5.75
C VAL A 88 -1.21 20.50 4.95
N THR A 89 -0.39 21.42 4.47
CA THR A 89 0.93 21.12 3.93
C THR A 89 1.96 21.32 5.02
N ALA A 90 2.64 20.25 5.42
CA ALA A 90 3.77 20.33 6.32
C ALA A 90 5.01 20.82 5.56
N ILE A 91 5.72 21.79 6.15
CA ILE A 91 6.89 22.41 5.51
C ILE A 91 8.09 22.39 6.47
N ALA A 92 9.22 21.95 5.94
CA ALA A 92 10.54 22.09 6.54
C ALA A 92 11.46 22.82 5.56
N THR A 93 12.65 23.24 6.02
CA THR A 93 13.58 23.98 5.19
C THR A 93 14.88 23.19 4.98
N LEU A 94 15.26 22.99 3.72
CA LEU A 94 16.62 22.69 3.31
C LEU A 94 17.37 23.97 3.07
N HIS A 95 18.55 24.16 3.65
CA HIS A 95 19.35 25.35 3.44
C HIS A 95 20.80 25.00 3.13
N TYR A 96 21.37 25.68 2.16
CA TYR A 96 22.76 25.55 1.80
C TYR A 96 23.64 26.27 2.82
N THR A 97 24.74 25.65 3.23
CA THR A 97 25.70 26.22 4.16
C THR A 97 26.23 27.56 3.61
N GLY A 98 26.26 28.59 4.45
CA GLY A 98 26.66 29.96 4.06
C GLY A 98 25.50 30.80 3.53
N THR A 99 24.29 30.29 3.39
CA THR A 99 23.10 31.09 3.02
C THR A 99 22.71 32.02 4.17
N PRO A 100 22.54 33.32 3.92
CA PRO A 100 22.11 34.27 4.95
C PRO A 100 20.77 33.88 5.58
N SER A 101 20.59 34.14 6.87
CA SER A 101 19.33 33.85 7.59
C SER A 101 18.13 34.61 7.01
N THR A 102 18.35 35.76 6.41
CA THR A 102 17.32 36.59 5.77
C THR A 102 16.89 36.13 4.38
N THR A 103 17.60 35.14 3.79
CA THR A 103 17.25 34.64 2.45
C THR A 103 15.85 34.01 2.48
N PRO A 104 14.93 34.41 1.57
CA PRO A 104 13.62 33.79 1.46
C PRO A 104 13.73 32.32 1.11
N THR A 105 12.78 31.53 1.60
CA THR A 105 12.67 30.11 1.22
C THR A 105 11.98 29.97 -0.13
N SER A 106 12.65 29.35 -1.09
CA SER A 106 12.07 29.01 -2.38
C SER A 106 11.04 27.89 -2.18
N PHE A 107 9.88 28.06 -2.77
CA PHE A 107 8.77 27.11 -2.70
C PHE A 107 8.39 26.64 -4.10
N THR A 108 8.13 25.34 -4.23
CA THR A 108 7.51 24.78 -5.43
C THR A 108 6.26 24.03 -4.98
N GLY A 109 5.12 24.35 -5.56
CA GLY A 109 3.86 23.73 -5.20
C GLY A 109 3.90 22.20 -5.31
N LEU A 110 3.22 21.53 -4.40
CA LEU A 110 2.91 20.11 -4.48
C LEU A 110 1.82 19.87 -5.52
N PRO A 111 1.70 18.64 -6.05
CA PRO A 111 0.56 18.29 -6.88
C PRO A 111 -0.77 18.50 -6.13
N PRO A 112 -1.87 18.76 -6.84
CA PRO A 112 -3.21 18.70 -6.23
C PRO A 112 -3.45 17.38 -5.54
N GLN A 113 -4.26 17.37 -4.47
CA GLN A 113 -4.54 16.17 -3.68
C GLN A 113 -5.06 15.00 -4.52
N ASN A 114 -5.82 15.26 -5.57
CA ASN A 114 -6.37 14.27 -6.48
C ASN A 114 -5.50 14.03 -7.73
N ALA A 115 -4.22 14.31 -7.68
CA ALA A 115 -3.30 14.12 -8.82
C ALA A 115 -2.93 12.65 -9.04
N THR A 116 -3.92 11.80 -9.25
CA THR A 116 -3.78 10.35 -9.55
C THR A 116 -2.75 10.06 -10.66
N PRO A 117 -2.66 10.87 -11.76
CA PRO A 117 -1.61 10.63 -12.76
C PRO A 117 -0.18 10.75 -12.22
N VAL A 118 0.07 11.62 -11.24
CA VAL A 118 1.40 11.78 -10.60
C VAL A 118 1.71 10.54 -9.77
N ALA A 119 0.75 10.09 -8.95
CA ALA A 119 0.88 8.90 -8.14
C ALA A 119 1.10 7.63 -9.00
N THR A 120 0.30 7.47 -10.03
CA THR A 120 0.42 6.34 -10.98
C THR A 120 1.77 6.35 -11.71
N LYS A 121 2.25 7.52 -12.16
CA LYS A 121 3.56 7.65 -12.80
C LYS A 121 4.68 7.22 -11.87
N PHE A 122 4.65 7.67 -10.60
CA PHE A 122 5.64 7.29 -9.59
C PHE A 122 5.63 5.77 -9.36
N THR A 123 4.48 5.19 -9.06
CA THR A 123 4.31 3.75 -8.80
C THR A 123 4.76 2.91 -9.99
N ASN A 124 4.40 3.32 -11.20
CA ASN A 124 4.79 2.62 -12.43
C ASN A 124 6.28 2.76 -12.79
N SER A 125 7.02 3.68 -12.16
CA SER A 125 8.47 3.83 -12.35
C SER A 125 9.28 2.90 -11.46
N LEU A 126 8.69 2.33 -10.43
CA LEU A 126 9.35 1.44 -9.49
C LEU A 126 9.67 0.09 -10.16
N ARG A 127 10.94 -0.32 -10.08
CA ARG A 127 11.44 -1.63 -10.55
C ARG A 127 12.46 -2.16 -9.56
N SER A 128 12.46 -3.45 -9.28
CA SER A 128 13.56 -4.08 -8.54
C SER A 128 14.89 -3.87 -9.23
N LEU A 129 15.96 -3.72 -8.47
CA LEU A 129 17.32 -3.55 -9.00
C LEU A 129 17.69 -4.71 -9.94
N ASN A 130 17.26 -5.92 -9.59
CA ASN A 130 17.44 -7.16 -10.36
C ASN A 130 18.87 -7.31 -10.94
N SER A 131 19.85 -7.10 -10.08
CA SER A 131 21.26 -7.27 -10.42
C SER A 131 21.76 -8.67 -10.02
N LYS A 132 22.96 -9.03 -10.47
CA LYS A 132 23.60 -10.29 -10.05
C LYS A 132 23.72 -10.42 -8.53
N GLN A 133 23.98 -9.31 -7.83
CA GLN A 133 24.09 -9.27 -6.38
C GLN A 133 22.74 -9.22 -5.66
N TYR A 134 21.75 -8.57 -6.28
CA TYR A 134 20.39 -8.39 -5.74
C TYR A 134 19.35 -8.84 -6.79
N PRO A 135 19.21 -10.15 -7.02
CA PRO A 135 18.29 -10.67 -8.04
C PRO A 135 16.84 -10.59 -7.56
N ALA A 136 15.94 -10.22 -8.45
CA ALA A 136 14.51 -10.33 -8.22
C ALA A 136 14.07 -11.79 -8.39
N LYS A 137 13.84 -12.50 -7.29
CA LYS A 137 13.44 -13.92 -7.28
C LYS A 137 11.92 -14.07 -7.36
N VAL A 138 11.34 -13.56 -8.45
CA VAL A 138 9.88 -13.62 -8.67
C VAL A 138 9.43 -15.06 -8.84
N PRO A 139 8.43 -15.55 -8.08
CA PRO A 139 7.86 -16.87 -8.32
C PRO A 139 7.21 -16.93 -9.72
N LEU A 140 7.69 -17.81 -10.59
CA LEU A 140 7.13 -17.98 -11.94
C LEU A 140 5.94 -18.95 -11.95
N GLU A 141 6.03 -20.01 -11.17
CA GLU A 141 4.94 -20.96 -10.93
C GLU A 141 4.10 -20.51 -9.74
N VAL A 142 2.85 -20.92 -9.70
CA VAL A 142 1.87 -20.48 -8.69
C VAL A 142 1.11 -21.69 -8.19
N ASP A 143 1.27 -22.00 -6.88
CA ASP A 143 0.54 -23.09 -6.21
C ASP A 143 -0.85 -22.60 -5.75
N HIS A 144 -0.95 -21.36 -5.27
CA HIS A 144 -2.20 -20.74 -4.84
C HIS A 144 -2.50 -19.49 -5.65
N SER A 145 -3.68 -19.45 -6.28
CA SER A 145 -4.18 -18.26 -6.98
C SER A 145 -5.41 -17.72 -6.25
N LEU A 146 -5.25 -16.58 -5.61
CA LEU A 146 -6.23 -15.95 -4.73
C LEU A 146 -6.74 -14.64 -5.34
N LEU A 147 -8.02 -14.37 -5.16
CA LEU A 147 -8.63 -13.08 -5.45
C LEU A 147 -9.34 -12.58 -4.20
N PHE A 148 -8.85 -11.50 -3.62
CA PHE A 148 -9.45 -10.86 -2.46
C PHE A 148 -10.04 -9.51 -2.85
N THR A 149 -11.34 -9.39 -2.66
CA THR A 149 -12.04 -8.09 -2.76
C THR A 149 -11.94 -7.37 -1.43
N ILE A 150 -11.62 -6.09 -1.48
CA ILE A 150 -11.54 -5.21 -0.31
C ILE A 150 -12.69 -4.23 -0.39
N GLY A 151 -13.46 -4.10 0.68
CA GLY A 151 -14.61 -3.21 0.69
C GLY A 151 -15.15 -2.93 2.07
N LEU A 152 -16.28 -2.23 2.05
CA LEU A 152 -17.07 -1.92 3.22
C LEU A 152 -18.44 -2.58 3.11
N GLY A 153 -18.91 -3.10 4.24
CA GLY A 153 -20.25 -3.65 4.37
C GLY A 153 -21.07 -2.94 5.43
N ILE A 154 -22.34 -3.34 5.57
CA ILE A 154 -23.26 -2.80 6.59
C ILE A 154 -23.84 -3.98 7.35
N ASN A 155 -23.49 -4.09 8.64
CA ASN A 155 -23.96 -5.14 9.51
C ASN A 155 -24.91 -4.59 10.60
N PRO A 156 -25.91 -5.39 11.06
CA PRO A 156 -26.74 -5.02 12.18
C PRO A 156 -25.90 -4.73 13.44
N CYS A 157 -26.28 -3.66 14.14
CA CYS A 157 -25.61 -3.23 15.39
C CYS A 157 -26.69 -2.82 16.41
N LYS A 158 -26.85 -3.65 17.44
CA LYS A 158 -27.89 -3.41 18.47
C LYS A 158 -27.61 -2.19 19.36
N THR A 159 -26.34 -1.79 19.47
CA THR A 159 -25.90 -0.67 20.32
C THR A 159 -25.72 0.63 19.53
N CYS A 160 -25.82 0.58 18.21
CA CYS A 160 -25.68 1.75 17.35
C CYS A 160 -27.04 2.48 17.22
N SER A 161 -27.02 3.81 17.23
CA SER A 161 -28.23 4.63 17.10
C SER A 161 -29.02 4.40 15.81
N SER A 162 -28.32 4.05 14.72
CA SER A 162 -28.93 3.72 13.41
C SER A 162 -29.39 2.27 13.29
N GLY A 163 -29.13 1.42 14.28
CA GLY A 163 -29.36 -0.03 14.20
C GLY A 163 -28.37 -0.79 13.31
N ASN A 164 -27.45 -0.09 12.64
CA ASN A 164 -26.46 -0.64 11.73
C ASN A 164 -25.07 -0.03 11.98
N GLN A 165 -24.04 -0.72 11.56
CA GLN A 165 -22.65 -0.24 11.55
C GLN A 165 -21.98 -0.52 10.21
N VAL A 166 -21.11 0.39 9.78
CA VAL A 166 -20.22 0.14 8.66
C VAL A 166 -19.07 -0.74 9.16
N VAL A 167 -18.75 -1.76 8.40
CA VAL A 167 -17.68 -2.71 8.70
C VAL A 167 -16.82 -2.90 7.48
N ALA A 168 -15.55 -3.11 7.69
CA ALA A 168 -14.66 -3.47 6.60
C ALA A 168 -14.67 -4.99 6.36
N ASP A 169 -14.50 -5.39 5.12
CA ASP A 169 -14.47 -6.80 4.76
C ASP A 169 -13.43 -7.12 3.69
N ILE A 170 -13.02 -8.39 3.69
CA ILE A 170 -12.38 -9.02 2.51
C ILE A 170 -13.20 -10.24 2.12
N ASN A 171 -13.50 -10.35 0.82
CA ASN A 171 -14.33 -11.41 0.29
C ASN A 171 -15.64 -11.58 1.07
N ASN A 172 -16.27 -10.48 1.43
CA ASN A 172 -17.51 -10.43 2.21
C ASN A 172 -17.39 -11.05 3.63
N VAL A 173 -16.17 -11.10 4.19
CA VAL A 173 -15.90 -11.56 5.56
C VAL A 173 -15.36 -10.40 6.37
N THR A 174 -16.12 -9.99 7.40
CA THR A 174 -15.68 -9.05 8.43
C THR A 174 -14.97 -9.80 9.54
N PHE A 175 -13.74 -9.39 9.82
CA PHE A 175 -12.95 -10.00 10.88
C PHE A 175 -13.51 -9.72 12.26
N VAL A 176 -13.61 -10.77 13.07
CA VAL A 176 -13.95 -10.68 14.51
C VAL A 176 -12.70 -10.96 15.31
N MET A 177 -12.30 -10.01 16.16
CA MET A 177 -11.16 -10.17 17.05
C MET A 177 -11.42 -11.27 18.07
N PRO A 178 -10.64 -12.38 18.07
CA PRO A 178 -10.82 -13.42 19.07
C PRO A 178 -10.28 -12.98 20.44
N THR A 179 -10.85 -13.53 21.51
CA THR A 179 -10.40 -13.27 22.89
C THR A 179 -9.12 -14.02 23.25
N ILE A 180 -8.83 -15.10 22.52
CA ILE A 180 -7.60 -15.90 22.65
C ILE A 180 -6.77 -15.66 21.39
N SER A 181 -5.46 -15.44 21.53
CA SER A 181 -4.61 -15.25 20.36
C SER A 181 -4.62 -16.48 19.46
N LEU A 182 -4.58 -16.27 18.13
CA LEU A 182 -4.64 -17.37 17.14
C LEU A 182 -3.48 -18.35 17.32
N LEU A 183 -2.28 -17.83 17.59
CA LEU A 183 -1.10 -18.66 17.82
C LEU A 183 -1.27 -19.54 19.06
N GLN A 184 -1.80 -18.98 20.14
CA GLN A 184 -2.12 -19.73 21.36
C GLN A 184 -3.18 -20.79 21.11
N ALA A 185 -4.26 -20.45 20.39
CA ALA A 185 -5.32 -21.36 20.04
C ALA A 185 -4.80 -22.54 19.20
N HIS A 186 -3.96 -22.24 18.22
CA HIS A 186 -3.33 -23.26 17.37
C HIS A 186 -2.38 -24.16 18.17
N TYR A 187 -1.47 -23.59 18.95
CA TYR A 187 -0.46 -24.33 19.70
C TYR A 187 -1.07 -25.26 20.77
N PHE A 188 -2.10 -24.79 21.47
CA PHE A 188 -2.77 -25.56 22.54
C PHE A 188 -4.04 -26.29 22.08
N ASN A 189 -4.33 -26.32 20.78
CA ASN A 189 -5.51 -26.95 20.19
C ASN A 189 -6.84 -26.47 20.83
N ILE A 190 -6.96 -25.15 21.06
CA ILE A 190 -8.19 -24.56 21.63
C ILE A 190 -9.22 -24.38 20.51
N ASN A 191 -10.29 -25.16 20.58
CA ASN A 191 -11.35 -25.13 19.57
C ASN A 191 -12.26 -23.89 19.69
N GLY A 192 -12.91 -23.53 18.57
CA GLY A 192 -13.92 -22.46 18.52
C GLY A 192 -13.37 -21.05 18.47
N VAL A 193 -12.05 -20.86 18.38
CA VAL A 193 -11.39 -19.54 18.27
C VAL A 193 -11.36 -19.02 16.84
N PHE A 194 -11.17 -19.92 15.89
CA PHE A 194 -11.14 -19.61 14.46
C PHE A 194 -11.63 -20.80 13.62
N THR A 195 -11.88 -20.54 12.35
CA THR A 195 -12.17 -21.58 11.33
C THR A 195 -11.19 -21.49 10.17
N ASP A 196 -10.98 -22.58 9.44
CA ASP A 196 -10.05 -22.65 8.30
C ASP A 196 -10.78 -22.60 6.94
N ASP A 197 -11.79 -21.74 6.84
CA ASP A 197 -12.70 -21.65 5.71
C ASP A 197 -12.76 -20.25 5.08
N PHE A 198 -11.69 -19.46 5.22
CA PHE A 198 -11.64 -18.18 4.53
C PHE A 198 -11.64 -18.39 3.01
N PRO A 199 -12.53 -17.71 2.26
CA PRO A 199 -12.70 -18.00 0.84
C PRO A 199 -11.52 -17.49 -0.01
N ALA A 200 -10.96 -18.36 -0.85
CA ALA A 200 -9.90 -18.05 -1.80
C ALA A 200 -10.31 -17.02 -2.88
N ASN A 201 -11.61 -16.88 -3.09
CA ASN A 201 -12.23 -15.97 -4.05
C ASN A 201 -13.49 -15.35 -3.43
N PRO A 202 -13.91 -14.17 -3.86
CA PRO A 202 -15.14 -13.58 -3.39
C PRO A 202 -16.34 -14.51 -3.67
N PRO A 203 -17.21 -14.72 -2.68
CA PRO A 203 -18.36 -15.61 -2.84
C PRO A 203 -19.37 -15.09 -3.85
N ILE A 204 -19.43 -13.76 -4.01
CA ILE A 204 -20.28 -13.07 -4.99
C ILE A 204 -19.37 -12.23 -5.88
N ARG A 205 -19.45 -12.47 -7.19
CA ARG A 205 -18.75 -11.67 -8.20
C ARG A 205 -19.74 -10.73 -8.88
N TYR A 206 -19.39 -9.47 -8.94
CA TYR A 206 -20.17 -8.43 -9.61
C TYR A 206 -19.22 -7.44 -10.29
N ASN A 207 -19.75 -6.39 -10.88
CA ASN A 207 -18.94 -5.28 -11.39
C ASN A 207 -18.53 -4.38 -10.23
N TYR A 208 -17.32 -4.53 -9.71
CA TYR A 208 -16.80 -3.79 -8.55
C TYR A 208 -16.66 -2.28 -8.77
N THR A 209 -16.68 -1.84 -10.03
CA THR A 209 -16.64 -0.41 -10.42
C THR A 209 -18.00 0.09 -10.92
N GLY A 210 -19.04 -0.73 -10.78
CA GLY A 210 -20.40 -0.42 -11.21
C GLY A 210 -21.35 -0.21 -10.05
N ASN A 211 -22.62 -0.61 -10.24
CA ASN A 211 -23.63 -0.52 -9.21
C ASN A 211 -23.33 -1.48 -8.05
N GLN A 212 -23.48 -0.98 -6.85
CA GLN A 212 -23.32 -1.79 -5.63
C GLN A 212 -24.43 -2.85 -5.54
N PRO A 213 -24.14 -4.04 -4.94
CA PRO A 213 -25.16 -5.01 -4.64
C PRO A 213 -26.19 -4.44 -3.65
N SER A 214 -27.44 -4.89 -3.75
CA SER A 214 -28.53 -4.44 -2.86
C SER A 214 -28.34 -4.90 -1.42
N ASN A 215 -27.65 -6.01 -1.20
CA ASN A 215 -27.31 -6.52 0.13
C ASN A 215 -25.81 -6.28 0.40
N LEU A 216 -25.53 -5.42 1.38
CA LEU A 216 -24.18 -5.07 1.84
C LEU A 216 -23.81 -5.78 3.13
N GLN A 217 -24.60 -6.74 3.62
CA GLN A 217 -24.32 -7.49 4.83
C GLN A 217 -23.17 -8.46 4.61
N THR A 218 -22.23 -8.48 5.55
CA THR A 218 -21.07 -9.37 5.51
C THR A 218 -21.23 -10.54 6.49
N MET A 219 -20.46 -11.60 6.25
CA MET A 219 -20.27 -12.66 7.23
C MET A 219 -19.25 -12.19 8.28
N SER A 220 -19.54 -12.41 9.56
CA SER A 220 -18.62 -12.07 10.64
C SER A 220 -17.94 -13.31 11.18
N GLY A 221 -16.62 -13.27 11.35
CA GLY A 221 -15.89 -14.42 11.93
C GLY A 221 -14.37 -14.24 11.91
N THR A 222 -13.70 -15.09 12.68
CA THR A 222 -12.25 -15.26 12.63
C THR A 222 -11.96 -16.42 11.70
N ARG A 223 -11.85 -16.16 10.41
CA ARG A 223 -11.63 -17.17 9.37
C ARG A 223 -10.21 -17.07 8.83
N LEU A 224 -9.54 -18.20 8.69
CA LEU A 224 -8.17 -18.28 8.20
C LEU A 224 -8.12 -18.94 6.83
N TYR A 225 -7.15 -18.52 6.01
CA TYR A 225 -6.72 -19.23 4.82
C TYR A 225 -5.35 -19.86 5.08
N ARG A 226 -5.22 -21.17 4.92
CA ARG A 226 -3.95 -21.88 5.14
C ARG A 226 -3.14 -21.98 3.86
N LEU A 227 -1.88 -21.57 3.94
CA LEU A 227 -0.89 -21.76 2.90
C LEU A 227 0.06 -22.88 3.32
N ALA A 228 0.39 -23.79 2.41
CA ALA A 228 1.43 -24.77 2.65
C ALA A 228 2.79 -24.08 2.75
N TYR A 229 3.63 -24.54 3.68
CA TYR A 229 5.00 -24.00 3.80
C TYR A 229 5.74 -24.11 2.48
N ASN A 230 6.43 -23.04 2.12
CA ASN A 230 7.21 -22.89 0.89
C ASN A 230 6.38 -22.89 -0.41
N SER A 231 5.05 -22.84 -0.33
CA SER A 231 4.20 -22.67 -1.51
C SER A 231 4.33 -21.27 -2.11
N THR A 232 4.09 -21.17 -3.41
CA THR A 232 4.09 -19.91 -4.16
C THR A 232 2.67 -19.38 -4.31
N VAL A 233 2.48 -18.12 -4.01
CA VAL A 233 1.17 -17.49 -3.95
C VAL A 233 1.10 -16.35 -4.96
N GLN A 234 0.04 -16.34 -5.76
CA GLN A 234 -0.42 -15.16 -6.47
C GLN A 234 -1.69 -14.66 -5.81
N LEU A 235 -1.66 -13.44 -5.33
CA LEU A 235 -2.78 -12.77 -4.72
C LEU A 235 -3.15 -11.53 -5.54
N VAL A 236 -4.39 -11.45 -5.95
CA VAL A 236 -4.96 -10.23 -6.52
C VAL A 236 -5.83 -9.57 -5.46
N LEU A 237 -5.52 -8.32 -5.18
CA LEU A 237 -6.30 -7.43 -4.33
C LEU A 237 -7.14 -6.53 -5.23
N GLN A 238 -8.46 -6.61 -5.13
CA GLN A 238 -9.42 -5.82 -5.90
C GLN A 238 -10.21 -4.91 -4.96
N ASP A 239 -10.04 -3.60 -5.13
CA ASP A 239 -10.93 -2.66 -4.44
C ASP A 239 -12.34 -2.71 -5.05
N THR A 240 -13.35 -2.64 -4.17
CA THR A 240 -14.76 -2.66 -4.57
C THR A 240 -15.38 -1.28 -4.66
N ALA A 241 -14.68 -0.24 -4.22
CA ALA A 241 -15.15 1.16 -4.15
C ALA A 241 -16.55 1.30 -3.51
N MET A 242 -16.95 0.32 -2.67
CA MET A 242 -18.27 0.32 -2.03
C MET A 242 -18.31 1.31 -0.87
N ILE A 243 -19.43 2.02 -0.71
CA ILE A 243 -19.73 2.99 0.34
C ILE A 243 -18.80 4.20 0.30
N ALA A 244 -17.50 4.00 0.39
CA ALA A 244 -16.48 5.04 0.28
C ALA A 244 -15.37 4.55 -0.66
N PRO A 245 -15.24 5.10 -1.88
CA PRO A 245 -14.11 4.80 -2.75
C PRO A 245 -12.86 5.47 -2.18
N GLU A 246 -11.91 4.67 -1.73
CA GLU A 246 -10.62 5.14 -1.19
C GLU A 246 -9.50 4.15 -1.50
N ASN A 247 -8.26 4.62 -1.51
CA ASN A 247 -7.10 3.75 -1.64
C ASN A 247 -6.90 2.95 -0.35
N HIS A 248 -6.57 1.68 -0.50
CA HIS A 248 -6.33 0.80 0.64
C HIS A 248 -4.86 0.40 0.74
N PRO A 249 -4.06 0.96 1.68
CA PRO A 249 -2.71 0.47 1.92
C PRO A 249 -2.75 -0.88 2.62
N ILE A 250 -2.20 -1.89 1.96
CA ILE A 250 -2.15 -3.27 2.43
C ILE A 250 -0.71 -3.64 2.78
N HIS A 251 -0.50 -4.09 4.01
CA HIS A 251 0.76 -4.62 4.50
C HIS A 251 0.67 -6.11 4.81
N LEU A 252 1.65 -6.88 4.34
CA LEU A 252 1.78 -8.30 4.65
C LEU A 252 2.84 -8.51 5.73
N HIS A 253 2.43 -8.95 6.90
CA HIS A 253 3.36 -9.27 7.97
C HIS A 253 4.23 -10.48 7.64
N GLY A 254 5.53 -10.35 7.90
CA GLY A 254 6.48 -11.44 7.79
C GLY A 254 6.97 -11.76 6.38
N PHE A 255 6.49 -11.05 5.35
CA PHE A 255 6.88 -11.28 3.96
C PHE A 255 7.09 -9.99 3.19
N ASN A 256 8.03 -10.02 2.26
CA ASN A 256 7.98 -9.18 1.09
C ASN A 256 7.20 -9.89 -0.02
N PHE A 257 6.67 -9.12 -0.95
CA PHE A 257 5.99 -9.59 -2.16
C PHE A 257 6.42 -8.78 -3.38
N PHE A 258 6.35 -9.40 -4.54
CA PHE A 258 6.55 -8.75 -5.82
C PHE A 258 5.24 -8.19 -6.35
N VAL A 259 5.19 -6.90 -6.67
CA VAL A 259 4.03 -6.27 -7.32
C VAL A 259 4.14 -6.53 -8.82
N VAL A 260 3.49 -7.60 -9.29
CA VAL A 260 3.63 -8.05 -10.69
C VAL A 260 2.70 -7.32 -11.66
N GLY A 261 1.64 -6.69 -11.16
CA GLY A 261 0.72 -5.92 -11.99
C GLY A 261 -0.26 -5.09 -11.18
N SER A 262 -0.82 -4.07 -11.82
CA SER A 262 -1.89 -3.25 -11.28
C SER A 262 -2.75 -2.69 -12.42
N GLY A 263 -3.95 -2.24 -12.11
CA GLY A 263 -4.84 -1.63 -13.09
C GLY A 263 -6.08 -1.01 -12.45
N LEU A 264 -6.79 -0.23 -13.24
CA LEU A 264 -8.11 0.30 -12.88
C LEU A 264 -9.20 -0.60 -13.44
N GLY A 265 -10.38 -0.56 -12.84
CA GLY A 265 -11.51 -1.40 -13.19
C GLY A 265 -11.43 -2.80 -12.57
N ASN A 266 -12.21 -3.73 -13.11
CA ASN A 266 -12.26 -5.10 -12.61
C ASN A 266 -11.08 -5.92 -13.14
N PHE A 267 -10.42 -6.69 -12.27
CA PHE A 267 -9.39 -7.64 -12.66
C PHE A 267 -9.96 -8.72 -13.61
N ASN A 268 -9.31 -8.90 -14.74
CA ASN A 268 -9.67 -9.92 -15.71
C ASN A 268 -8.62 -11.06 -15.70
N HIS A 269 -8.99 -12.19 -15.10
CA HIS A 269 -8.11 -13.37 -14.92
C HIS A 269 -7.60 -14.00 -16.23
N LYS A 270 -8.22 -13.70 -17.39
CA LYS A 270 -7.77 -14.21 -18.70
C LYS A 270 -6.83 -13.25 -19.43
N LYS A 271 -6.98 -11.93 -19.21
CA LYS A 271 -6.28 -10.89 -19.97
C LYS A 271 -5.12 -10.27 -19.17
N ASP A 272 -5.34 -9.93 -17.91
CA ASP A 272 -4.40 -9.14 -17.14
C ASP A 272 -3.11 -9.89 -16.75
N PRO A 273 -3.13 -11.19 -16.40
CA PRO A 273 -1.90 -11.93 -16.12
C PRO A 273 -0.89 -11.94 -17.28
N LYS A 274 -1.36 -11.78 -18.54
CA LYS A 274 -0.49 -11.70 -19.71
C LYS A 274 0.37 -10.43 -19.77
N LYS A 275 0.03 -9.42 -18.94
CA LYS A 275 0.72 -8.14 -18.86
C LYS A 275 1.62 -8.04 -17.62
N PHE A 276 1.66 -9.07 -16.78
CA PHE A 276 2.43 -9.04 -15.55
C PHE A 276 3.92 -8.88 -15.82
N ASN A 277 4.58 -8.01 -15.07
CA ASN A 277 6.02 -7.93 -15.04
C ASN A 277 6.57 -9.05 -14.15
N LEU A 278 7.16 -10.08 -14.76
CA LEU A 278 7.79 -11.20 -14.07
C LEU A 278 9.32 -11.15 -14.15
N VAL A 279 9.88 -10.05 -14.66
CA VAL A 279 11.33 -9.87 -14.84
C VAL A 279 11.95 -9.06 -13.70
N ASP A 280 11.38 -7.88 -13.44
CA ASP A 280 11.89 -6.93 -12.46
C ASP A 280 10.80 -6.17 -11.69
N PRO A 281 9.68 -6.84 -11.30
CA PRO A 281 8.65 -6.17 -10.54
C PRO A 281 9.22 -5.64 -9.23
N VAL A 282 8.70 -4.51 -8.75
CA VAL A 282 9.14 -3.99 -7.46
C VAL A 282 8.79 -4.96 -6.34
N GLU A 283 9.75 -5.21 -5.45
CA GLU A 283 9.56 -5.98 -4.23
C GLU A 283 9.27 -5.02 -3.08
N ARG A 284 8.21 -5.29 -2.31
CA ARG A 284 7.73 -4.45 -1.22
C ARG A 284 7.09 -5.30 -0.12
N ASN A 285 6.80 -4.68 1.02
CA ASN A 285 5.95 -5.28 2.06
C ASN A 285 4.63 -4.54 2.26
N THR A 286 4.48 -3.37 1.65
CA THR A 286 3.27 -2.53 1.73
C THR A 286 2.94 -1.98 0.35
N ILE A 287 1.67 -2.08 -0.06
CA ILE A 287 1.19 -1.58 -1.35
C ILE A 287 -0.18 -0.91 -1.20
N ALA A 288 -0.37 0.23 -1.85
CA ALA A 288 -1.68 0.83 -1.99
C ALA A 288 -2.47 0.13 -3.11
N VAL A 289 -3.69 -0.32 -2.79
CA VAL A 289 -4.65 -0.79 -3.78
C VAL A 289 -5.46 0.43 -4.22
N PRO A 290 -5.42 0.81 -5.50
CA PRO A 290 -6.08 2.02 -5.96
C PRO A 290 -7.60 1.89 -5.90
N SER A 291 -8.28 2.98 -5.57
CA SER A 291 -9.74 3.05 -5.60
C SER A 291 -10.29 2.62 -6.96
N GLY A 292 -11.27 1.71 -6.95
CA GLY A 292 -11.85 1.14 -8.16
C GLY A 292 -10.86 0.39 -9.05
N GLY A 293 -9.78 -0.12 -8.47
CA GLY A 293 -8.73 -0.84 -9.20
C GLY A 293 -8.25 -2.10 -8.50
N TRP A 294 -7.12 -2.61 -8.95
CA TRP A 294 -6.55 -3.86 -8.44
C TRP A 294 -5.02 -3.85 -8.48
N VAL A 295 -4.44 -4.68 -7.61
CA VAL A 295 -3.00 -4.97 -7.58
C VAL A 295 -2.80 -6.48 -7.52
N ALA A 296 -1.88 -7.01 -8.31
CA ALA A 296 -1.48 -8.41 -8.29
C ALA A 296 -0.10 -8.57 -7.66
N LEU A 297 -0.02 -9.47 -6.70
CA LEU A 297 1.16 -9.75 -5.88
C LEU A 297 1.60 -11.19 -6.09
N ARG A 298 2.93 -11.45 -6.01
CA ARG A 298 3.47 -12.80 -5.88
C ARG A 298 4.48 -12.87 -4.74
N PHE A 299 4.41 -13.92 -3.95
CA PHE A 299 5.36 -14.21 -2.88
C PHE A 299 5.50 -15.71 -2.64
N ARG A 300 6.50 -16.08 -1.84
CA ARG A 300 6.67 -17.45 -1.34
C ARG A 300 6.31 -17.49 0.13
N ALA A 301 5.49 -18.45 0.53
CA ALA A 301 5.07 -18.65 1.91
C ALA A 301 6.13 -19.43 2.70
N ASP A 302 7.30 -18.83 2.91
CA ASP A 302 8.49 -19.45 3.51
C ASP A 302 8.76 -19.02 4.96
N ASN A 303 7.87 -18.23 5.55
CA ASN A 303 7.91 -17.84 6.95
C ASN A 303 6.75 -18.49 7.71
N PRO A 304 6.99 -19.64 8.39
CA PRO A 304 5.93 -20.36 9.09
C PRO A 304 5.41 -19.56 10.29
N GLY A 305 4.10 -19.51 10.45
CA GLY A 305 3.42 -18.83 11.56
C GLY A 305 2.07 -18.25 11.16
N ASN A 306 1.43 -17.55 12.10
CA ASN A 306 0.22 -16.79 11.83
C ASN A 306 0.62 -15.43 11.27
N ASN A 307 0.68 -15.32 9.95
CA ASN A 307 0.99 -14.06 9.27
C ASN A 307 -0.28 -13.28 8.99
N LEU A 308 -0.23 -11.99 9.31
CA LEU A 308 -1.36 -11.09 9.27
C LEU A 308 -1.31 -10.23 8.02
N TYR A 309 -2.40 -10.14 7.25
CA TYR A 309 -2.64 -9.01 6.37
C TYR A 309 -3.25 -7.87 7.19
N ASN A 310 -2.57 -6.75 7.26
CA ASN A 310 -3.14 -5.51 7.79
C ASN A 310 -3.50 -4.58 6.63
N LEU A 311 -4.75 -4.17 6.60
CA LEU A 311 -5.06 -2.84 6.12
C LEU A 311 -4.51 -1.88 7.18
N VAL A 312 -3.68 -0.93 6.81
CA VAL A 312 -3.01 -0.01 7.75
C VAL A 312 -4.03 0.83 8.54
N SER A 313 -5.27 0.90 8.08
CA SER A 313 -6.40 1.53 8.75
C SER A 313 -7.40 0.52 9.37
N ASN A 314 -7.02 -0.18 10.45
CA ASN A 314 -7.91 -0.96 11.31
C ASN A 314 -8.50 -2.30 10.82
N ILE A 315 -8.09 -2.87 9.69
CA ILE A 315 -8.56 -4.19 9.26
C ILE A 315 -7.43 -5.20 9.37
N LYS A 316 -7.64 -6.24 10.17
CA LYS A 316 -6.66 -7.31 10.42
C LYS A 316 -7.11 -8.61 9.77
N PHE A 317 -6.23 -9.24 8.99
CA PHE A 317 -6.45 -10.56 8.42
C PHE A 317 -5.32 -11.50 8.83
N TYR A 318 -5.65 -12.77 9.05
CA TYR A 318 -4.70 -13.79 9.47
C TYR A 318 -4.64 -14.89 8.39
N PHE A 319 -3.42 -15.30 8.03
CA PHE A 319 -3.16 -16.46 7.21
C PHE A 319 -2.55 -17.57 8.05
#